data_8c2bbdb3ec7cb74831e5226ece0c52a5
#
_entry.id   8c2bbdb3ec7cb74831e5226ece0c52a5
#
_cell.length_a   1.000
_cell.length_b   1.000
_cell.length_c   1.000
_cell.angle_alpha   90.00
_cell.angle_beta   90.00
_cell.angle_gamma   90.00
#
_symmetry.space_group_name_H-M   'P 1'
#
loop_
_entity.id
_entity.type
_entity.pdbx_description
1 polymer ?
#
loop_
_entity_poly.entity_id
_entity_poly.type
_entity_poly.pdbx_seq_one_letter_code
_entity_poly.pdbx_strand_id
1 'polypeptide(L)'
;MIYIIKRNNEKQEYDKHKVAHAISKCFDACGTPIEQDKLDRIVEYVDNLVVNSDEIWSVEQIQDSVEYALMKEGYLTEAKKYILYREKQTELRKIKYEIAEKVGIPKLFDVLSKIKNDFTDEVYSLSILNNKFNNFVKANDTRDEAMDALIYAAAELSSEQAPKWEYIAARLLSIKFSTNLKEIEESHGIHSFYEKISYLTNEGLYGDYILSHYSREELEEAYSFIDESRNELFTYSALELLLKRYVIRSRKNIPLESPQEMYLGISLHLAMNEKNDKMKWVHKFYDTLSKLYVTMATP
;
A
#
# COMPACT_ATOMS: atom_id res chain seq x y z
N MET A 1 -30.91 -16.17 -1.88
CA MET A 1 -29.67 -15.39 -1.72
C MET A 1 -29.20 -15.61 -0.31
N ILE A 2 -28.04 -16.20 -0.13
CA ILE A 2 -27.51 -16.61 1.18
C ILE A 2 -26.44 -15.61 1.59
N TYR A 3 -26.48 -15.17 2.83
CA TYR A 3 -25.52 -14.20 3.36
C TYR A 3 -24.66 -14.82 4.45
N ILE A 4 -23.42 -14.34 4.55
CA ILE A 4 -22.49 -14.70 5.60
C ILE A 4 -22.03 -13.44 6.34
N ILE A 5 -21.54 -13.61 7.56
CA ILE A 5 -20.96 -12.55 8.37
C ILE A 5 -19.45 -12.58 8.20
N LYS A 6 -18.91 -11.45 7.71
CA LYS A 6 -17.46 -11.21 7.68
C LYS A 6 -16.91 -10.97 9.08
N ARG A 7 -15.58 -11.04 9.20
CA ARG A 7 -14.86 -10.75 10.46
C ARG A 7 -15.02 -9.32 10.99
N ASN A 8 -15.40 -8.37 10.14
CA ASN A 8 -15.74 -6.99 10.50
C ASN A 8 -17.23 -6.79 10.79
N ASN A 9 -17.98 -7.88 11.00
CA ASN A 9 -19.43 -7.93 11.22
C ASN A 9 -20.29 -7.44 10.03
N GLU A 10 -19.71 -7.20 8.87
CA GLU A 10 -20.50 -6.89 7.67
C GLU A 10 -21.13 -8.15 7.08
N LYS A 11 -22.34 -8.01 6.54
CA LYS A 11 -22.99 -9.05 5.75
C LYS A 11 -22.47 -9.04 4.32
N GLN A 12 -22.13 -10.21 3.80
CA GLN A 12 -21.72 -10.41 2.42
C GLN A 12 -22.48 -11.59 1.83
N GLU A 13 -22.79 -11.53 0.53
CA GLU A 13 -23.33 -12.68 -0.19
C GLU A 13 -22.32 -13.84 -0.19
N TYR A 14 -22.84 -15.03 0.11
CA TYR A 14 -22.05 -16.25 0.10
C TYR A 14 -21.69 -16.63 -1.34
N ASP A 15 -20.44 -17.02 -1.52
CA ASP A 15 -19.90 -17.43 -2.80
C ASP A 15 -18.97 -18.63 -2.59
N LYS A 16 -19.40 -19.80 -3.03
CA LYS A 16 -18.63 -21.05 -2.91
C LYS A 16 -17.30 -21.02 -3.68
N HIS A 17 -17.19 -20.21 -4.73
CA HIS A 17 -15.92 -20.08 -5.46
C HIS A 17 -14.84 -19.43 -4.59
N LYS A 18 -15.21 -18.58 -3.64
CA LYS A 18 -14.27 -18.02 -2.65
C LYS A 18 -13.75 -19.09 -1.70
N VAL A 19 -14.59 -20.07 -1.34
CA VAL A 19 -14.18 -21.23 -0.53
C VAL A 19 -13.19 -22.09 -1.31
N ALA A 20 -13.51 -22.43 -2.57
CA ALA A 20 -12.62 -23.17 -3.47
C ALA A 20 -11.27 -22.47 -3.63
N HIS A 21 -11.29 -21.17 -3.90
CA HIS A 21 -10.07 -20.37 -4.06
C HIS A 21 -9.21 -20.33 -2.77
N ALA A 22 -9.84 -20.21 -1.60
CA ALA A 22 -9.13 -20.20 -0.32
C ALA A 22 -8.44 -21.53 -0.03
N ILE A 23 -9.09 -22.66 -0.37
CA ILE A 23 -8.51 -24.00 -0.24
C ILE A 23 -7.33 -24.17 -1.20
N SER A 24 -7.52 -23.91 -2.49
CA SER A 24 -6.46 -24.00 -3.50
C SER A 24 -5.24 -23.17 -3.13
N LYS A 25 -5.45 -21.91 -2.76
CA LYS A 25 -4.38 -20.98 -2.34
C LYS A 25 -3.59 -21.51 -1.13
N CYS A 26 -4.25 -22.17 -0.20
CA CYS A 26 -3.57 -22.79 0.94
C CYS A 26 -2.68 -23.96 0.49
N PHE A 27 -3.19 -24.83 -0.37
CA PHE A 27 -2.46 -26.00 -0.87
C PHE A 27 -1.28 -25.58 -1.73
N ASP A 28 -1.45 -24.56 -2.59
CA ASP A 28 -0.38 -23.97 -3.40
C ASP A 28 0.73 -23.40 -2.52
N ALA A 29 0.36 -22.66 -1.48
CA ALA A 29 1.31 -22.11 -0.52
C ALA A 29 2.09 -23.20 0.26
N CYS A 30 1.52 -24.38 0.36
CA CYS A 30 2.16 -25.55 0.99
C CYS A 30 2.96 -26.42 -0.01
N GLY A 31 3.03 -26.04 -1.29
CA GLY A 31 3.73 -26.80 -2.33
C GLY A 31 3.11 -28.15 -2.68
N THR A 32 1.84 -28.36 -2.36
CA THR A 32 1.10 -29.60 -2.63
C THR A 32 -0.26 -29.25 -3.23
N PRO A 33 -0.34 -29.00 -4.56
CA PRO A 33 -1.61 -28.66 -5.19
C PRO A 33 -2.66 -29.76 -4.96
N ILE A 34 -3.92 -29.36 -4.72
CA ILE A 34 -5.04 -30.29 -4.54
C ILE A 34 -5.60 -30.69 -5.91
N GLU A 35 -5.94 -31.99 -6.06
CA GLU A 35 -6.63 -32.48 -7.24
C GLU A 35 -8.05 -31.89 -7.32
N GLN A 36 -8.50 -31.54 -8.53
CA GLN A 36 -9.77 -30.84 -8.74
C GLN A 36 -10.96 -31.61 -8.17
N ASP A 37 -11.04 -32.92 -8.39
CA ASP A 37 -12.12 -33.76 -7.89
C ASP A 37 -12.20 -33.79 -6.35
N LYS A 38 -11.06 -33.64 -5.68
CA LYS A 38 -10.99 -33.57 -4.22
C LYS A 38 -11.44 -32.20 -3.72
N LEU A 39 -11.01 -31.15 -4.41
CA LEU A 39 -11.42 -29.78 -4.12
C LEU A 39 -12.94 -29.65 -4.26
N ASP A 40 -13.50 -30.14 -5.36
CA ASP A 40 -14.94 -30.04 -5.63
C ASP A 40 -15.77 -30.76 -4.58
N ARG A 41 -15.35 -31.96 -4.12
CA ARG A 41 -16.04 -32.67 -3.05
C ARG A 41 -16.03 -31.93 -1.71
N ILE A 42 -14.90 -31.31 -1.36
CA ILE A 42 -14.80 -30.52 -0.12
C ILE A 42 -15.68 -29.28 -0.21
N VAL A 43 -15.62 -28.58 -1.34
CA VAL A 43 -16.42 -27.38 -1.58
C VAL A 43 -17.91 -27.70 -1.55
N GLU A 44 -18.33 -28.78 -2.22
CA GLU A 44 -19.74 -29.21 -2.23
C GLU A 44 -20.22 -29.61 -0.83
N TYR A 45 -19.40 -30.26 -0.05
CA TYR A 45 -19.74 -30.58 1.35
C TYR A 45 -19.99 -29.32 2.17
N VAL A 46 -19.10 -28.31 2.08
CA VAL A 46 -19.24 -27.03 2.79
C VAL A 46 -20.43 -26.23 2.27
N ASP A 47 -20.62 -26.19 0.94
CA ASP A 47 -21.74 -25.54 0.28
C ASP A 47 -23.08 -26.08 0.80
N ASN A 48 -23.21 -27.40 0.85
CA ASN A 48 -24.43 -28.08 1.38
C ASN A 48 -24.72 -27.72 2.84
N LEU A 49 -23.70 -27.57 3.69
CA LEU A 49 -23.89 -27.14 5.08
C LEU A 49 -24.40 -25.71 5.17
N VAL A 50 -23.83 -24.80 4.38
CA VAL A 50 -24.20 -23.38 4.40
C VAL A 50 -25.57 -23.16 3.80
N VAL A 51 -25.87 -23.81 2.66
CA VAL A 51 -27.13 -23.64 1.92
C VAL A 51 -28.34 -24.19 2.68
N ASN A 52 -28.15 -25.30 3.40
CA ASN A 52 -29.23 -25.96 4.15
C ASN A 52 -29.34 -25.49 5.61
N SER A 53 -28.58 -24.48 6.00
CA SER A 53 -28.64 -23.92 7.36
C SER A 53 -29.67 -22.79 7.45
N ASP A 54 -30.42 -22.76 8.52
CA ASP A 54 -31.31 -21.66 8.89
C ASP A 54 -30.57 -20.47 9.53
N GLU A 55 -29.28 -20.65 9.85
CA GLU A 55 -28.44 -19.63 10.49
C GLU A 55 -27.55 -18.90 9.47
N ILE A 56 -27.24 -17.65 9.76
CA ILE A 56 -26.26 -16.88 8.98
C ILE A 56 -24.86 -17.25 9.45
N TRP A 57 -24.11 -17.92 8.61
CA TRP A 57 -22.76 -18.40 8.95
C TRP A 57 -21.74 -17.27 8.94
N SER A 58 -20.80 -17.37 9.87
CA SER A 58 -19.58 -16.56 9.84
C SER A 58 -18.50 -17.18 8.95
N VAL A 59 -17.56 -16.38 8.50
CA VAL A 59 -16.38 -16.88 7.78
C VAL A 59 -15.60 -17.91 8.60
N GLU A 60 -15.58 -17.79 9.92
CA GLU A 60 -14.90 -18.75 10.81
C GLU A 60 -15.60 -20.12 10.78
N GLN A 61 -16.93 -20.16 10.88
CA GLN A 61 -17.69 -21.42 10.79
C GLN A 61 -17.50 -22.11 9.43
N ILE A 62 -17.39 -21.35 8.34
CA ILE A 62 -17.08 -21.91 7.02
C ILE A 62 -15.68 -22.53 7.04
N GLN A 63 -14.69 -21.86 7.60
CA GLN A 63 -13.33 -22.38 7.70
C GLN A 63 -13.24 -23.63 8.57
N ASP A 64 -13.95 -23.67 9.70
CA ASP A 64 -14.04 -24.84 10.56
C ASP A 64 -14.65 -26.04 9.80
N SER A 65 -15.66 -25.77 8.94
CA SER A 65 -16.27 -26.80 8.10
C SER A 65 -15.32 -27.33 7.02
N VAL A 66 -14.45 -26.47 6.46
CA VAL A 66 -13.38 -26.91 5.54
C VAL A 66 -12.40 -27.84 6.25
N GLU A 67 -11.97 -27.49 7.45
CA GLU A 67 -11.08 -28.33 8.27
C GLU A 67 -11.71 -29.68 8.56
N TYR A 68 -12.98 -29.69 8.97
CA TYR A 68 -13.72 -30.93 9.23
C TYR A 68 -13.88 -31.74 7.94
N ALA A 69 -14.20 -31.16 6.82
CA ALA A 69 -14.36 -31.86 5.56
C ALA A 69 -13.05 -32.55 5.12
N LEU A 70 -11.91 -31.84 5.25
CA LEU A 70 -10.59 -32.42 4.97
C LEU A 70 -10.28 -33.63 5.85
N MET A 71 -10.58 -33.52 7.14
CA MET A 71 -10.38 -34.67 8.10
C MET A 71 -11.29 -35.83 7.77
N LYS A 72 -12.55 -35.59 7.48
CA LYS A 72 -13.57 -36.59 7.15
C LYS A 72 -13.24 -37.37 5.88
N GLU A 73 -12.70 -36.70 4.88
CA GLU A 73 -12.24 -37.31 3.62
C GLU A 73 -10.86 -38.01 3.76
N GLY A 74 -10.28 -38.03 4.96
CA GLY A 74 -9.01 -38.69 5.25
C GLY A 74 -7.76 -37.88 4.87
N TYR A 75 -7.92 -36.60 4.49
CA TYR A 75 -6.82 -35.71 4.13
C TYR A 75 -6.19 -35.07 5.38
N LEU A 76 -5.73 -35.89 6.32
CA LEU A 76 -5.24 -35.41 7.64
C LEU A 76 -4.00 -34.49 7.53
N THR A 77 -3.11 -34.81 6.61
CA THR A 77 -1.91 -33.98 6.35
C THR A 77 -2.29 -32.61 5.82
N GLU A 78 -3.23 -32.58 4.88
CA GLU A 78 -3.75 -31.37 4.27
C GLU A 78 -4.57 -30.55 5.26
N ALA A 79 -5.40 -31.19 6.07
CA ALA A 79 -6.13 -30.53 7.15
C ALA A 79 -5.17 -29.83 8.13
N LYS A 80 -4.09 -30.49 8.54
CA LYS A 80 -3.06 -29.89 9.40
C LYS A 80 -2.41 -28.67 8.72
N LYS A 81 -2.07 -28.77 7.44
CA LYS A 81 -1.50 -27.65 6.67
C LYS A 81 -2.48 -26.48 6.58
N TYR A 82 -3.77 -26.76 6.34
CA TYR A 82 -4.82 -25.75 6.28
C TYR A 82 -4.98 -25.00 7.60
N ILE A 83 -5.02 -25.72 8.73
CA ILE A 83 -5.09 -25.15 10.07
C ILE A 83 -3.91 -24.22 10.33
N LEU A 84 -2.67 -24.70 10.12
CA LEU A 84 -1.46 -23.89 10.31
C LEU A 84 -1.42 -22.65 9.40
N TYR A 85 -1.87 -22.79 8.16
CA TYR A 85 -1.98 -21.65 7.24
C TYR A 85 -2.99 -20.62 7.76
N ARG A 86 -4.17 -21.08 8.20
CA ARG A 86 -5.21 -20.22 8.77
C ARG A 86 -4.74 -19.50 10.03
N GLU A 87 -4.07 -20.18 10.93
CA GLU A 87 -3.46 -19.59 12.13
C GLU A 87 -2.46 -18.50 11.76
N LYS A 88 -1.52 -18.78 10.83
CA LYS A 88 -0.54 -17.81 10.33
C LYS A 88 -1.22 -16.59 9.72
N GLN A 89 -2.29 -16.76 8.93
CA GLN A 89 -3.04 -15.64 8.35
C GLN A 89 -3.78 -14.81 9.41
N THR A 90 -4.28 -15.45 10.45
CA THR A 90 -4.96 -14.79 11.57
C THR A 90 -3.99 -13.97 12.40
N GLU A 91 -2.81 -14.51 12.71
CA GLU A 91 -1.73 -13.80 13.41
C GLU A 91 -1.25 -12.57 12.59
N LEU A 92 -0.98 -12.76 11.30
CA LEU A 92 -0.57 -11.66 10.42
C LEU A 92 -1.61 -10.53 10.35
N ARG A 93 -2.88 -10.89 10.38
CA ARG A 93 -3.96 -9.88 10.42
C ARG A 93 -3.97 -9.14 11.74
N LYS A 94 -3.83 -9.87 12.86
CA LYS A 94 -3.73 -9.25 14.19
C LYS A 94 -2.57 -8.26 14.26
N ILE A 95 -1.39 -8.64 13.79
CA ILE A 95 -0.22 -7.76 13.72
C ILE A 95 -0.52 -6.48 12.90
N LYS A 96 -1.14 -6.62 11.74
CA LYS A 96 -1.49 -5.44 10.91
C LYS A 96 -2.47 -4.50 11.62
N TYR A 97 -3.46 -5.04 12.32
CA TYR A 97 -4.39 -4.23 13.12
C TYR A 97 -3.68 -3.55 14.29
N GLU A 98 -2.84 -4.26 15.02
CA GLU A 98 -2.07 -3.71 16.15
C GLU A 98 -1.17 -2.54 15.72
N ILE A 99 -0.45 -2.69 14.60
CA ILE A 99 0.38 -1.60 14.06
C ILE A 99 -0.50 -0.43 13.59
N ALA A 100 -1.56 -0.71 12.82
CA ALA A 100 -2.41 0.34 12.27
C ALA A 100 -3.17 1.11 13.37
N GLU A 101 -3.61 0.43 14.42
CA GLU A 101 -4.27 1.04 15.59
C GLU A 101 -3.31 1.92 16.38
N LYS A 102 -2.10 1.44 16.67
CA LYS A 102 -1.08 2.23 17.39
C LYS A 102 -0.67 3.49 16.64
N VAL A 103 -0.58 3.40 15.31
CA VAL A 103 -0.19 4.54 14.47
C VAL A 103 -1.37 5.47 14.17
N GLY A 104 -2.60 4.93 14.04
CA GLY A 104 -3.79 5.74 13.78
C GLY A 104 -3.90 6.29 12.35
N ILE A 105 -3.26 5.65 11.35
CA ILE A 105 -3.40 5.99 9.93
C ILE A 105 -4.30 4.96 9.24
N PRO A 106 -5.50 5.33 8.75
CA PRO A 106 -6.47 4.38 8.20
C PRO A 106 -5.94 3.50 7.05
N LYS A 107 -5.15 4.09 6.13
CA LYS A 107 -4.58 3.39 4.98
C LYS A 107 -3.41 2.46 5.32
N LEU A 108 -2.88 2.52 6.53
CA LEU A 108 -1.68 1.76 6.89
C LEU A 108 -1.91 0.24 6.82
N PHE A 109 -3.11 -0.22 7.17
CA PHE A 109 -3.46 -1.64 7.06
C PHE A 109 -3.30 -2.19 5.62
N ASP A 110 -3.73 -1.39 4.62
CA ASP A 110 -3.63 -1.78 3.20
C ASP A 110 -2.17 -1.77 2.74
N VAL A 111 -1.40 -0.76 3.16
CA VAL A 111 0.05 -0.68 2.88
C VAL A 111 0.79 -1.88 3.47
N LEU A 112 0.52 -2.25 4.73
CA LEU A 112 1.10 -3.44 5.36
C LEU A 112 0.67 -4.72 4.64
N SER A 113 -0.55 -4.77 4.12
CA SER A 113 -1.03 -5.91 3.34
C SER A 113 -0.30 -6.03 2.01
N LYS A 114 -0.05 -4.91 1.32
CA LYS A 114 0.75 -4.86 0.09
C LYS A 114 2.21 -5.23 0.34
N ILE A 115 2.84 -4.68 1.39
CA ILE A 115 4.19 -5.06 1.82
C ILE A 115 4.29 -6.58 2.01
N LYS A 116 3.35 -7.20 2.74
CA LYS A 116 3.34 -8.65 2.96
C LYS A 116 3.26 -9.46 1.66
N ASN A 117 2.52 -8.96 0.66
CA ASN A 117 2.35 -9.64 -0.62
C ASN A 117 3.59 -9.50 -1.52
N ASP A 118 4.25 -8.35 -1.49
CA ASP A 118 5.38 -8.03 -2.36
C ASP A 118 6.72 -8.54 -1.79
N PHE A 119 6.82 -8.66 -0.47
CA PHE A 119 8.01 -9.14 0.24
C PHE A 119 7.68 -10.46 0.95
N THR A 120 7.77 -11.56 0.21
CA THR A 120 7.33 -12.89 0.65
C THR A 120 8.32 -13.65 1.52
N ASP A 121 9.62 -13.33 1.41
CA ASP A 121 10.68 -13.99 2.19
C ASP A 121 10.48 -13.75 3.69
N GLU A 122 10.77 -14.76 4.52
CA GLU A 122 10.53 -14.70 5.96
C GLU A 122 11.34 -13.61 6.67
N VAL A 123 12.50 -13.24 6.13
CA VAL A 123 13.33 -12.14 6.65
C VAL A 123 12.64 -10.76 6.55
N TYR A 124 11.59 -10.63 5.72
CA TYR A 124 10.75 -9.43 5.58
C TYR A 124 9.37 -9.58 6.23
N SER A 125 9.27 -10.44 7.25
CA SER A 125 7.98 -10.69 7.88
C SER A 125 7.49 -9.50 8.72
N LEU A 126 6.16 -9.28 8.71
CA LEU A 126 5.55 -8.26 9.55
C LEU A 126 5.72 -8.54 11.05
N SER A 127 5.96 -9.79 11.45
CA SER A 127 6.25 -10.16 12.83
C SER A 127 7.59 -9.56 13.29
N ILE A 128 8.62 -9.64 12.43
CA ILE A 128 9.92 -9.01 12.70
C ILE A 128 9.77 -7.49 12.82
N LEU A 129 9.03 -6.87 11.88
CA LEU A 129 8.75 -5.44 11.92
C LEU A 129 8.01 -5.04 13.21
N ASN A 130 6.95 -5.78 13.58
CA ASN A 130 6.16 -5.49 14.77
C ASN A 130 6.99 -5.60 16.06
N ASN A 131 7.83 -6.64 16.16
CA ASN A 131 8.73 -6.80 17.31
C ASN A 131 9.71 -5.63 17.43
N LYS A 132 10.30 -5.19 16.30
CA LYS A 132 11.21 -4.04 16.29
C LYS A 132 10.48 -2.74 16.60
N PHE A 133 9.29 -2.53 16.02
CA PHE A 133 8.43 -1.38 16.26
C PHE A 133 8.03 -1.23 17.73
N ASN A 134 7.67 -2.34 18.38
CA ASN A 134 7.29 -2.33 19.80
C ASN A 134 8.44 -1.93 20.74
N ASN A 135 9.69 -1.97 20.27
CA ASN A 135 10.84 -1.47 21.05
C ASN A 135 11.00 0.05 20.97
N PHE A 136 10.41 0.70 19.97
CA PHE A 136 10.55 2.14 19.73
C PHE A 136 9.30 2.93 20.08
N VAL A 137 8.10 2.39 19.81
CA VAL A 137 6.84 3.07 20.05
C VAL A 137 6.54 3.18 21.56
N LYS A 138 6.06 4.34 21.98
CA LYS A 138 5.65 4.62 23.36
C LYS A 138 4.15 4.79 23.47
N ALA A 139 3.61 4.54 24.66
CA ALA A 139 2.15 4.61 24.90
C ALA A 139 1.51 5.98 24.64
N ASN A 140 2.28 7.05 24.75
CA ASN A 140 1.80 8.43 24.59
C ASN A 140 2.31 9.09 23.29
N ASP A 141 2.85 8.32 22.36
CA ASP A 141 3.30 8.85 21.07
C ASP A 141 2.10 9.41 20.30
N THR A 142 2.30 10.55 19.68
CA THR A 142 1.38 11.09 18.68
C THR A 142 1.37 10.18 17.44
N ARG A 143 0.37 10.35 16.56
CA ARG A 143 0.32 9.65 15.27
C ARG A 143 1.65 9.73 14.50
N ASP A 144 2.21 10.94 14.42
CA ASP A 144 3.45 11.18 13.67
C ASP A 144 4.67 10.54 14.34
N GLU A 145 4.76 10.58 15.68
CA GLU A 145 5.84 9.92 16.42
C GLU A 145 5.74 8.39 16.31
N ALA A 146 4.55 7.82 16.43
CA ALA A 146 4.35 6.38 16.25
C ALA A 146 4.68 5.94 14.81
N MET A 147 4.34 6.76 13.81
CA MET A 147 4.71 6.47 12.43
C MET A 147 6.21 6.58 12.19
N ASP A 148 6.89 7.57 12.80
CA ASP A 148 8.35 7.68 12.76
C ASP A 148 9.02 6.47 13.41
N ALA A 149 8.50 5.99 14.54
CA ALA A 149 8.99 4.78 15.19
C ALA A 149 8.85 3.54 14.29
N LEU A 150 7.75 3.42 13.54
CA LEU A 150 7.53 2.33 12.59
C LEU A 150 8.49 2.41 11.39
N ILE A 151 8.68 3.60 10.82
CA ILE A 151 9.62 3.84 9.72
C ILE A 151 11.04 3.54 10.17
N TYR A 152 11.42 4.02 11.34
CA TYR A 152 12.74 3.80 11.92
C TYR A 152 12.98 2.30 12.20
N ALA A 153 11.97 1.60 12.73
CA ALA A 153 12.04 0.15 12.93
C ALA A 153 12.32 -0.61 11.63
N ALA A 154 11.66 -0.22 10.53
CA ALA A 154 11.90 -0.83 9.22
C ALA A 154 13.30 -0.50 8.68
N ALA A 155 13.75 0.76 8.79
CA ALA A 155 15.08 1.17 8.33
C ALA A 155 16.20 0.46 9.09
N GLU A 156 16.06 0.30 10.41
CA GLU A 156 17.02 -0.42 11.27
C GLU A 156 17.09 -1.94 11.01
N LEU A 157 16.13 -2.51 10.31
CA LEU A 157 16.15 -3.91 9.88
C LEU A 157 16.94 -4.11 8.58
N SER A 158 17.31 -3.02 7.88
CA SER A 158 18.12 -3.10 6.66
C SER A 158 19.52 -3.61 6.97
N SER A 159 19.96 -4.60 6.19
CA SER A 159 21.28 -5.21 6.30
C SER A 159 21.71 -5.77 4.96
N GLU A 160 22.96 -6.19 4.87
CA GLU A 160 23.48 -6.85 3.66
C GLU A 160 22.67 -8.10 3.30
N GLN A 161 22.17 -8.86 4.29
CA GLN A 161 21.37 -10.07 4.11
C GLN A 161 19.88 -9.76 3.86
N ALA A 162 19.43 -8.57 4.21
CA ALA A 162 18.03 -8.15 4.08
C ALA A 162 17.89 -6.71 3.55
N PRO A 163 18.42 -6.40 2.35
CA PRO A 163 18.47 -5.02 1.84
C PRO A 163 17.12 -4.45 1.46
N LYS A 164 16.10 -5.29 1.19
CA LYS A 164 14.77 -4.80 0.78
C LYS A 164 13.99 -4.11 1.90
N TRP A 165 14.47 -4.12 3.15
CA TRP A 165 13.90 -3.29 4.21
C TRP A 165 13.98 -1.79 3.89
N GLU A 166 14.94 -1.36 3.08
CA GLU A 166 14.99 0.01 2.54
C GLU A 166 13.73 0.38 1.74
N TYR A 167 13.21 -0.55 0.92
CA TYR A 167 11.98 -0.32 0.16
C TYR A 167 10.73 -0.39 1.04
N ILE A 168 10.73 -1.24 2.07
CA ILE A 168 9.64 -1.31 3.05
C ILE A 168 9.57 0.01 3.85
N ALA A 169 10.70 0.50 4.35
CA ALA A 169 10.80 1.78 5.04
C ALA A 169 10.36 2.96 4.14
N ALA A 170 10.75 2.94 2.85
CA ALA A 170 10.30 3.94 1.88
C ALA A 170 8.78 3.96 1.71
N ARG A 171 8.13 2.79 1.61
CA ARG A 171 6.65 2.72 1.51
C ARG A 171 5.97 3.27 2.76
N LEU A 172 6.52 3.00 3.94
CA LEU A 172 6.01 3.54 5.19
C LEU A 172 6.23 5.07 5.28
N LEU A 173 7.38 5.57 4.84
CA LEU A 173 7.63 7.01 4.73
C LEU A 173 6.68 7.68 3.72
N SER A 174 6.44 7.04 2.59
CA SER A 174 5.53 7.54 1.54
C SER A 174 4.09 7.71 2.06
N ILE A 175 3.55 6.75 2.82
CA ILE A 175 2.20 6.88 3.38
C ILE A 175 2.11 7.97 4.45
N LYS A 176 3.12 8.10 5.32
CA LYS A 176 3.21 9.23 6.27
C LYS A 176 3.16 10.55 5.52
N PHE A 177 4.05 10.69 4.57
CA PHE A 177 4.20 11.91 3.79
C PHE A 177 2.91 12.26 3.02
N SER A 178 2.32 11.31 2.29
CA SER A 178 1.09 11.57 1.51
C SER A 178 -0.11 11.92 2.39
N THR A 179 -0.19 11.34 3.59
CA THR A 179 -1.24 11.68 4.56
C THR A 179 -1.08 13.13 5.05
N ASN A 180 0.13 13.51 5.44
CA ASN A 180 0.40 14.86 5.95
C ASN A 180 0.27 15.92 4.83
N LEU A 181 0.73 15.61 3.60
CA LEU A 181 0.57 16.51 2.46
C LEU A 181 -0.91 16.78 2.17
N LYS A 182 -1.73 15.74 2.17
CA LYS A 182 -3.17 15.86 1.94
C LYS A 182 -3.86 16.72 3.01
N GLU A 183 -3.51 16.55 4.28
CA GLU A 183 -4.03 17.41 5.37
C GLU A 183 -3.63 18.89 5.19
N ILE A 184 -2.42 19.15 4.70
CA ILE A 184 -1.96 20.50 4.38
C ILE A 184 -2.77 21.08 3.22
N GLU A 185 -2.94 20.33 2.13
CA GLU A 185 -3.72 20.76 0.96
C GLU A 185 -5.17 21.09 1.35
N GLU A 186 -5.83 20.21 2.11
CA GLU A 186 -7.19 20.42 2.60
C GLU A 186 -7.28 21.67 3.48
N SER A 187 -6.29 21.92 4.35
CA SER A 187 -6.26 23.09 5.24
C SER A 187 -6.10 24.42 4.49
N HIS A 188 -5.53 24.38 3.27
CA HIS A 188 -5.36 25.53 2.40
C HIS A 188 -6.41 25.63 1.28
N GLY A 189 -7.40 24.71 1.27
CA GLY A 189 -8.46 24.68 0.26
C GLY A 189 -7.95 24.33 -1.15
N ILE A 190 -6.89 23.52 -1.23
CA ILE A 190 -6.28 23.06 -2.47
C ILE A 190 -6.96 21.75 -2.88
N HIS A 191 -7.68 21.76 -4.01
CA HIS A 191 -8.46 20.59 -4.47
C HIS A 191 -8.10 20.16 -5.90
N SER A 192 -7.18 20.89 -6.56
CA SER A 192 -6.71 20.59 -7.90
C SER A 192 -5.24 20.94 -8.06
N PHE A 193 -4.59 20.40 -9.09
CA PHE A 193 -3.19 20.70 -9.36
C PHE A 193 -2.99 22.17 -9.76
N TYR A 194 -3.91 22.72 -10.55
CA TYR A 194 -3.88 24.15 -10.87
C TYR A 194 -3.94 25.03 -9.60
N GLU A 195 -4.80 24.71 -8.66
CA GLU A 195 -4.90 25.45 -7.38
C GLU A 195 -3.61 25.32 -6.56
N LYS A 196 -2.99 24.15 -6.57
CA LYS A 196 -1.70 23.91 -5.92
C LYS A 196 -0.59 24.77 -6.54
N ILE A 197 -0.44 24.75 -7.86
CA ILE A 197 0.55 25.60 -8.56
C ILE A 197 0.27 27.08 -8.29
N SER A 198 -1.00 27.49 -8.31
CA SER A 198 -1.40 28.89 -8.01
C SER A 198 -1.04 29.26 -6.56
N TYR A 199 -1.32 28.39 -5.59
CA TYR A 199 -0.94 28.61 -4.19
C TYR A 199 0.57 28.75 -4.04
N LEU A 200 1.36 27.80 -4.59
CA LEU A 200 2.82 27.84 -4.51
C LEU A 200 3.42 29.07 -5.18
N THR A 201 2.84 29.52 -6.30
CA THR A 201 3.25 30.75 -7.02
C THR A 201 2.95 31.99 -6.17
N ASN A 202 1.76 32.08 -5.57
CA ASN A 202 1.38 33.21 -4.73
C ASN A 202 2.25 33.31 -3.45
N GLU A 203 2.68 32.17 -2.90
CA GLU A 203 3.63 32.12 -1.78
C GLU A 203 5.08 32.42 -2.19
N GLY A 204 5.35 32.62 -3.49
CA GLY A 204 6.69 32.85 -4.03
C GLY A 204 7.60 31.63 -3.94
N LEU A 205 7.04 30.44 -3.89
CA LEU A 205 7.75 29.15 -3.82
C LEU A 205 7.86 28.49 -5.20
N TYR A 206 7.03 28.92 -6.15
CA TYR A 206 7.02 28.47 -7.55
C TYR A 206 7.10 29.69 -8.48
N GLY A 207 7.75 29.53 -9.63
CA GLY A 207 7.80 30.62 -10.61
C GLY A 207 6.47 30.78 -11.35
N ASP A 208 6.12 31.99 -11.72
CA ASP A 208 4.90 32.34 -12.46
C ASP A 208 4.89 31.83 -13.91
N TYR A 209 6.06 31.40 -14.41
CA TYR A 209 6.23 30.90 -15.76
C TYR A 209 5.38 29.68 -16.09
N ILE A 210 5.06 28.82 -15.13
CA ILE A 210 4.19 27.67 -15.37
C ILE A 210 2.76 28.15 -15.68
N LEU A 211 2.20 29.03 -14.83
CA LEU A 211 0.85 29.58 -15.03
C LEU A 211 0.73 30.44 -16.29
N SER A 212 1.84 31.04 -16.77
CA SER A 212 1.85 31.83 -18.01
C SER A 212 1.95 30.98 -19.27
N HIS A 213 2.42 29.72 -19.19
CA HIS A 213 2.63 28.85 -20.36
C HIS A 213 1.59 27.69 -20.44
N TYR A 214 0.85 27.42 -19.38
CA TYR A 214 -0.11 26.35 -19.32
C TYR A 214 -1.48 26.82 -18.85
N SER A 215 -2.54 26.39 -19.55
CA SER A 215 -3.90 26.63 -19.10
C SER A 215 -4.24 25.72 -17.91
N ARG A 216 -5.38 26.00 -17.23
CA ARG A 216 -5.89 25.15 -16.17
C ARG A 216 -6.11 23.72 -16.67
N GLU A 217 -6.71 23.57 -17.84
CA GLU A 217 -7.01 22.27 -18.45
C GLU A 217 -5.73 21.49 -18.76
N GLU A 218 -4.68 22.16 -19.28
CA GLU A 218 -3.39 21.54 -19.54
C GLU A 218 -2.70 21.07 -18.24
N LEU A 219 -2.81 21.82 -17.15
CA LEU A 219 -2.24 21.41 -15.85
C LEU A 219 -2.98 20.21 -15.25
N GLU A 220 -4.30 20.16 -15.37
CA GLU A 220 -5.07 18.99 -14.91
C GLU A 220 -4.81 17.75 -15.80
N GLU A 221 -4.66 17.94 -17.12
CA GLU A 221 -4.23 16.87 -18.02
C GLU A 221 -2.85 16.35 -17.62
N ALA A 222 -1.89 17.26 -17.37
CA ALA A 222 -0.55 16.88 -16.93
C ALA A 222 -0.57 16.09 -15.62
N TYR A 223 -1.40 16.49 -14.66
CA TYR A 223 -1.55 15.78 -13.39
C TYR A 223 -2.06 14.35 -13.57
N SER A 224 -2.87 14.09 -14.60
CA SER A 224 -3.35 12.76 -14.93
C SER A 224 -2.23 11.79 -15.38
N PHE A 225 -1.04 12.28 -15.72
CA PHE A 225 0.13 11.46 -16.08
C PHE A 225 0.82 10.88 -14.85
N ILE A 226 0.53 11.39 -13.65
CA ILE A 226 1.16 10.92 -12.42
C ILE A 226 0.79 9.45 -12.15
N ASP A 227 1.82 8.66 -11.96
CA ASP A 227 1.74 7.26 -11.55
C ASP A 227 2.38 7.10 -10.16
N GLU A 228 1.55 7.12 -9.13
CA GLU A 228 1.98 6.99 -7.73
C GLU A 228 2.70 5.68 -7.43
N SER A 229 2.49 4.63 -8.24
CA SER A 229 3.19 3.35 -8.06
C SER A 229 4.71 3.48 -8.24
N ARG A 230 5.17 4.51 -8.94
CA ARG A 230 6.60 4.81 -9.14
C ARG A 230 7.31 5.24 -7.85
N ASN A 231 6.57 5.64 -6.82
CA ASN A 231 7.14 5.87 -5.49
C ASN A 231 7.74 4.59 -4.89
N GLU A 232 7.35 3.41 -5.37
CA GLU A 232 7.89 2.12 -4.93
C GLU A 232 9.29 1.82 -5.47
N LEU A 233 9.77 2.62 -6.43
CA LEU A 233 11.13 2.54 -6.96
C LEU A 233 12.17 3.11 -5.99
N PHE A 234 11.75 3.95 -5.03
CA PHE A 234 12.66 4.59 -4.09
C PHE A 234 13.06 3.66 -2.95
N THR A 235 14.33 3.72 -2.59
CA THR A 235 14.80 3.30 -1.26
C THR A 235 14.43 4.36 -0.22
N TYR A 236 14.47 4.00 1.06
CA TYR A 236 14.24 4.95 2.16
C TYR A 236 15.19 6.15 2.08
N SER A 237 16.47 5.90 1.92
CA SER A 237 17.49 6.95 1.83
C SER A 237 17.26 7.90 0.65
N ALA A 238 16.85 7.36 -0.52
CA ALA A 238 16.53 8.16 -1.70
C ALA A 238 15.28 9.03 -1.49
N LEU A 239 14.20 8.44 -0.97
CA LEU A 239 12.97 9.18 -0.71
C LEU A 239 13.17 10.26 0.36
N GLU A 240 13.86 9.93 1.45
CA GLU A 240 14.20 10.88 2.50
C GLU A 240 15.01 12.07 1.95
N LEU A 241 15.98 11.79 1.08
CA LEU A 241 16.77 12.83 0.43
C LEU A 241 15.92 13.73 -0.45
N LEU A 242 15.02 13.17 -1.27
CA LEU A 242 14.07 13.93 -2.09
C LEU A 242 13.20 14.85 -1.23
N LEU A 243 12.58 14.31 -0.20
CA LEU A 243 11.71 15.06 0.70
C LEU A 243 12.45 16.14 1.51
N LYS A 244 13.72 15.94 1.83
CA LYS A 244 14.51 16.91 2.59
C LYS A 244 15.17 18.00 1.75
N ARG A 245 15.48 17.75 0.47
CA ARG A 245 16.33 18.65 -0.31
C ARG A 245 15.77 19.11 -1.64
N TYR A 246 14.88 18.33 -2.28
CA TYR A 246 14.53 18.57 -3.69
C TYR A 246 13.09 19.04 -3.90
N VAL A 247 12.13 18.49 -3.16
CA VAL A 247 10.74 18.93 -3.23
C VAL A 247 10.57 20.35 -2.69
N ILE A 248 9.62 21.09 -3.22
CA ILE A 248 9.26 22.43 -2.73
C ILE A 248 8.81 22.33 -1.27
N ARG A 249 9.29 23.27 -0.49
CA ARG A 249 9.05 23.32 0.96
C ARG A 249 8.59 24.72 1.36
N SER A 250 7.72 24.75 2.37
CA SER A 250 7.35 26.00 3.02
C SER A 250 8.55 26.66 3.71
N ARG A 251 8.40 27.93 4.10
CA ARG A 251 9.42 28.64 4.92
C ARG A 251 9.69 27.97 6.27
N LYS A 252 8.78 27.10 6.73
CA LYS A 252 8.93 26.27 7.93
C LYS A 252 9.54 24.89 7.65
N ASN A 253 10.09 24.71 6.47
CA ASN A 253 10.70 23.45 6.06
C ASN A 253 9.74 22.25 5.92
N ILE A 254 8.45 22.50 5.70
CA ILE A 254 7.44 21.46 5.48
C ILE A 254 7.35 21.21 3.97
N PRO A 255 7.50 19.98 3.48
CA PRO A 255 7.32 19.65 2.07
C PRO A 255 5.88 19.93 1.60
N LEU A 256 5.73 20.54 0.43
CA LEU A 256 4.45 20.97 -0.14
C LEU A 256 4.13 20.31 -1.48
N GLU A 257 4.99 19.45 -1.98
CA GLU A 257 4.76 18.64 -3.18
C GLU A 257 5.31 17.23 -3.01
N SER A 258 4.72 16.27 -3.72
CA SER A 258 5.22 14.90 -3.76
C SER A 258 6.41 14.76 -4.73
N PRO A 259 7.22 13.70 -4.63
CA PRO A 259 8.26 13.42 -5.62
C PRO A 259 7.71 13.30 -7.05
N GLN A 260 6.51 12.76 -7.22
CA GLN A 260 5.88 12.66 -8.54
C GLN A 260 5.46 14.03 -9.08
N GLU A 261 4.95 14.91 -8.23
CA GLU A 261 4.64 16.29 -8.60
C GLU A 261 5.91 17.09 -8.92
N MET A 262 6.99 16.88 -8.17
CA MET A 262 8.30 17.47 -8.48
C MET A 262 8.77 17.06 -9.89
N TYR A 263 8.70 15.77 -10.23
CA TYR A 263 9.06 15.32 -11.59
C TYR A 263 8.14 15.89 -12.65
N LEU A 264 6.84 16.02 -12.34
CA LEU A 264 5.88 16.66 -13.25
C LEU A 264 6.20 18.14 -13.44
N GLY A 265 6.49 18.88 -12.36
CA GLY A 265 6.88 20.29 -12.41
C GLY A 265 8.14 20.53 -13.26
N ILE A 266 9.16 19.68 -13.11
CA ILE A 266 10.36 19.70 -13.96
C ILE A 266 9.99 19.44 -15.42
N SER A 267 9.10 18.50 -15.69
CA SER A 267 8.67 18.13 -17.04
C SER A 267 7.88 19.25 -17.72
N LEU A 268 7.03 19.94 -16.97
CA LEU A 268 6.33 21.15 -17.43
C LEU A 268 7.33 22.25 -17.79
N HIS A 269 8.33 22.48 -16.94
CA HIS A 269 9.36 23.47 -17.21
C HIS A 269 10.16 23.15 -18.50
N LEU A 270 10.57 21.89 -18.66
CA LEU A 270 11.34 21.48 -19.84
C LEU A 270 10.54 21.60 -21.14
N ALA A 271 9.22 21.34 -21.10
CA ALA A 271 8.36 21.34 -22.28
C ALA A 271 7.69 22.70 -22.57
N MET A 272 7.83 23.72 -21.72
CA MET A 272 7.06 24.97 -21.83
C MET A 272 7.23 25.72 -23.15
N ASN A 273 8.37 25.59 -23.82
CA ASN A 273 8.66 26.24 -25.07
C ASN A 273 8.43 25.38 -26.33
N GLU A 274 7.92 24.16 -26.16
CA GLU A 274 7.59 23.26 -27.26
C GLU A 274 6.39 23.82 -28.05
N LYS A 275 6.59 24.01 -29.37
CA LYS A 275 5.57 24.60 -30.25
C LYS A 275 4.50 23.61 -30.69
N ASN A 276 4.86 22.34 -30.78
CA ASN A 276 3.97 21.27 -31.24
C ASN A 276 3.95 20.16 -30.18
N ASP A 277 2.77 19.60 -29.95
CA ASP A 277 2.59 18.43 -29.05
C ASP A 277 3.16 18.66 -27.63
N LYS A 278 3.05 19.87 -27.08
CA LYS A 278 3.62 20.27 -25.79
C LYS A 278 3.30 19.23 -24.68
N MET A 279 2.03 18.81 -24.55
CA MET A 279 1.62 17.85 -23.53
C MET A 279 2.22 16.45 -23.73
N LYS A 280 2.46 16.04 -24.98
CA LYS A 280 3.17 14.80 -25.28
C LYS A 280 4.62 14.85 -24.80
N TRP A 281 5.29 16.01 -24.90
CA TRP A 281 6.63 16.20 -24.36
C TRP A 281 6.64 16.22 -22.83
N VAL A 282 5.66 16.88 -22.20
CA VAL A 282 5.47 16.81 -20.73
C VAL A 282 5.39 15.38 -20.28
N HIS A 283 4.53 14.56 -20.90
CA HIS A 283 4.36 13.14 -20.54
C HIS A 283 5.67 12.34 -20.73
N LYS A 284 6.36 12.57 -21.85
CA LYS A 284 7.63 11.88 -22.15
C LYS A 284 8.73 12.20 -21.15
N PHE A 285 8.87 13.47 -20.77
CA PHE A 285 9.85 13.91 -19.76
C PHE A 285 9.47 13.34 -18.39
N TYR A 286 8.19 13.42 -18.01
CA TYR A 286 7.72 12.83 -16.77
C TYR A 286 8.01 11.32 -16.70
N ASP A 287 7.70 10.58 -17.75
CA ASP A 287 8.00 9.16 -17.83
C ASP A 287 9.49 8.85 -17.67
N THR A 288 10.33 9.65 -18.33
CA THR A 288 11.78 9.44 -18.28
C THR A 288 12.36 9.68 -16.89
N LEU A 289 11.91 10.77 -16.23
CA LEU A 289 12.39 11.15 -14.91
C LEU A 289 11.81 10.28 -13.80
N SER A 290 10.51 10.06 -13.79
CA SER A 290 9.82 9.34 -12.71
C SER A 290 10.06 7.83 -12.74
N LYS A 291 10.42 7.26 -13.90
CA LYS A 291 10.92 5.87 -14.02
C LYS A 291 12.41 5.75 -13.68
N LEU A 292 13.06 6.83 -13.29
CA LEU A 292 14.49 6.88 -12.93
C LEU A 292 15.43 6.46 -14.06
N TYR A 293 15.03 6.64 -15.33
CA TYR A 293 15.92 6.37 -16.47
C TYR A 293 17.03 7.42 -16.58
N VAL A 294 16.77 8.62 -16.07
CA VAL A 294 17.73 9.71 -15.97
C VAL A 294 17.63 10.32 -14.58
N THR A 295 18.77 10.56 -13.94
CA THR A 295 18.87 11.36 -12.73
C THR A 295 19.58 12.66 -13.05
N MET A 296 19.02 13.79 -12.57
CA MET A 296 19.67 15.08 -12.71
C MET A 296 20.74 15.24 -11.64
N ALA A 297 21.92 15.68 -12.04
CA ALA A 297 22.97 16.04 -11.10
C ALA A 297 22.53 17.26 -10.28
N THR A 298 22.88 17.29 -9.01
CA THR A 298 22.76 18.49 -8.19
C THR A 298 23.67 19.57 -8.76
N PRO A 299 23.17 20.81 -8.99
CA PRO A 299 24.00 21.89 -9.45
C PRO A 299 25.10 22.26 -8.45
#